data_5b78a4e7575195b3599de16a2774c34b
#
_entry.id   5b78a4e7575195b3599de16a2774c34b
#
_cell.length_a   1.000
_cell.length_b   1.000
_cell.length_c   1.000
_cell.angle_alpha   90.00
_cell.angle_beta   90.00
_cell.angle_gamma   90.00
#
_symmetry.space_group_name_H-M   'P 1'
#
loop_
_entity.id
_entity.type
_entity.pdbx_description
1 polymer ?
#
loop_
_entity_poly.entity_id
_entity_poly.type
_entity_poly.pdbx_seq_one_letter_code
_entity_poly.pdbx_strand_id
1 'polypeptide(L)'
;LRTDPFWIDRLKSHPAPILIQPADIRGIIHSHSTWSDGSNTIIEMAEAAMRSNFEYLVISDHSRSAFYAKGLSIEQIEKQQIEIDSINRRLSTENPTTSFRVFKSIEADILSDGQLDYPDDVLKTFDLVIASVHSQLSMSEEKAMSRLIKAIENPYTTILGHPTGRLLLSRKGYPIDHKKIIDACIANHVVIELNAHPRRLDIDWKWIPYILDKGGWISINPDAHEL
;
A
#
# COMPACT_ATOMS: atom_id res chain seq x y z
N LEU A 1 -3.58 2.36 -23.34
CA LEU A 1 -2.69 3.16 -24.21
C LEU A 1 -2.83 2.79 -25.69
N ARG A 2 -2.90 1.50 -26.06
CA ARG A 2 -2.95 1.08 -27.47
C ARG A 2 -4.28 1.34 -28.17
N THR A 3 -5.32 1.67 -27.47
CA THR A 3 -6.69 1.81 -27.98
C THR A 3 -7.21 3.24 -27.98
N ASP A 4 -6.46 4.19 -27.41
CA ASP A 4 -6.87 5.60 -27.36
C ASP A 4 -6.09 6.43 -28.39
N PRO A 5 -6.75 6.90 -29.48
CA PRO A 5 -6.13 7.74 -30.51
C PRO A 5 -5.53 9.02 -29.96
N PHE A 6 -6.05 9.56 -28.86
CA PHE A 6 -5.58 10.76 -28.21
C PHE A 6 -4.09 10.71 -27.88
N TRP A 7 -3.57 9.56 -27.41
CA TRP A 7 -2.15 9.41 -27.10
C TRP A 7 -1.25 9.43 -28.34
N ILE A 8 -1.75 8.88 -29.45
CA ILE A 8 -1.00 8.90 -30.72
C ILE A 8 -0.87 10.35 -31.21
N ASP A 9 -1.96 11.12 -31.16
CA ASP A 9 -1.93 12.51 -31.63
C ASP A 9 -1.11 13.41 -30.69
N ARG A 10 -1.18 13.16 -29.38
CA ARG A 10 -0.33 13.86 -28.40
C ARG A 10 1.15 13.58 -28.63
N LEU A 11 1.55 12.35 -28.92
CA LEU A 11 2.95 11.99 -29.18
C LEU A 11 3.50 12.52 -30.49
N LYS A 12 2.63 12.88 -31.47
CA LYS A 12 3.05 13.58 -32.70
C LYS A 12 3.48 15.04 -32.44
N SER A 13 2.92 15.68 -31.42
CA SER A 13 3.11 17.08 -31.12
C SER A 13 3.94 17.35 -29.85
N HIS A 14 4.16 16.35 -29.00
CA HIS A 14 4.89 16.48 -27.75
C HIS A 14 5.87 15.31 -27.59
N PRO A 15 7.05 15.53 -26.98
CA PRO A 15 7.96 14.43 -26.66
C PRO A 15 7.28 13.41 -25.74
N ALA A 16 7.66 12.15 -25.87
CA ALA A 16 7.21 11.12 -24.96
C ALA A 16 7.59 11.48 -23.51
N PRO A 17 6.70 11.31 -22.52
CA PRO A 17 7.05 11.54 -21.13
C PRO A 17 8.17 10.61 -20.68
N ILE A 18 9.03 11.10 -19.82
CA ILE A 18 10.00 10.23 -19.12
C ILE A 18 9.20 9.31 -18.20
N LEU A 19 9.30 8.02 -18.44
CA LEU A 19 8.62 7.00 -17.62
C LEU A 19 9.54 6.56 -16.48
N ILE A 20 8.93 6.16 -15.37
CA ILE A 20 9.63 5.55 -14.24
C ILE A 20 10.41 4.32 -14.73
N GLN A 21 11.66 4.25 -14.37
CA GLN A 21 12.58 3.15 -14.66
C GLN A 21 12.78 2.29 -13.40
N PRO A 22 13.20 1.02 -13.53
CA PRO A 22 13.52 0.19 -12.37
C PRO A 22 14.52 0.84 -11.40
N ALA A 23 15.47 1.63 -11.92
CA ALA A 23 16.47 2.35 -11.11
C ALA A 23 15.88 3.50 -10.26
N ASP A 24 14.67 3.95 -10.56
CA ASP A 24 13.98 4.99 -9.77
C ASP A 24 13.30 4.40 -8.53
N ILE A 25 13.15 3.08 -8.46
CA ILE A 25 12.52 2.39 -7.33
C ILE A 25 13.56 2.23 -6.23
N ARG A 26 13.35 2.92 -5.11
CA ARG A 26 14.31 2.98 -4.00
C ARG A 26 14.00 2.01 -2.87
N GLY A 27 12.81 1.46 -2.81
CA GLY A 27 12.41 0.53 -1.78
C GLY A 27 11.07 -0.12 -2.06
N ILE A 28 10.70 -1.03 -1.18
CA ILE A 28 9.46 -1.82 -1.29
C ILE A 28 8.53 -1.42 -0.15
N ILE A 29 7.30 -1.05 -0.51
CA ILE A 29 6.20 -0.80 0.42
C ILE A 29 5.09 -1.83 0.13
N HIS A 30 4.29 -2.17 1.12
CA HIS A 30 3.20 -3.15 1.04
C HIS A 30 3.73 -4.55 0.70
N SER A 31 4.27 -5.19 1.72
CA SER A 31 4.75 -6.57 1.63
C SER A 31 4.42 -7.35 2.90
N HIS A 32 4.14 -8.64 2.73
CA HIS A 32 3.65 -9.55 3.76
C HIS A 32 4.71 -10.58 4.11
N SER A 33 4.88 -10.85 5.40
CA SER A 33 5.82 -11.83 5.91
C SER A 33 5.11 -13.08 6.43
N THR A 34 5.89 -14.03 6.96
CA THR A 34 5.35 -15.22 7.65
C THR A 34 4.58 -14.91 8.92
N TRP A 35 4.57 -13.64 9.37
CA TRP A 35 3.69 -13.22 10.46
C TRP A 35 2.22 -13.27 10.06
N SER A 36 1.89 -12.99 8.80
CA SER A 36 0.56 -13.19 8.24
C SER A 36 0.56 -14.31 7.20
N ASP A 37 0.33 -14.02 5.95
CA ASP A 37 0.20 -14.99 4.86
C ASP A 37 1.34 -14.95 3.83
N GLY A 38 2.37 -14.15 4.08
CA GLY A 38 3.58 -14.18 3.28
C GLY A 38 4.40 -15.47 3.46
N SER A 39 5.23 -15.77 2.47
CA SER A 39 6.01 -17.02 2.39
C SER A 39 7.39 -16.91 3.05
N ASN A 40 7.89 -15.70 3.30
CA ASN A 40 9.25 -15.45 3.78
C ASN A 40 9.27 -14.72 5.10
N THR A 41 10.30 -14.96 5.89
CA THR A 41 10.56 -14.22 7.13
C THR A 41 11.01 -12.79 6.83
N ILE A 42 10.83 -11.89 7.80
CA ILE A 42 11.23 -10.48 7.63
C ILE A 42 12.73 -10.36 7.29
N ILE A 43 13.58 -11.16 7.92
CA ILE A 43 15.02 -11.10 7.64
C ILE A 43 15.36 -11.58 6.22
N GLU A 44 14.73 -12.65 5.72
CA GLU A 44 14.93 -13.11 4.32
C GLU A 44 14.50 -12.04 3.32
N MET A 45 13.37 -11.37 3.58
CA MET A 45 12.87 -10.27 2.74
C MET A 45 13.84 -9.06 2.80
N ALA A 46 14.33 -8.70 3.97
CA ALA A 46 15.30 -7.60 4.15
C ALA A 46 16.61 -7.88 3.39
N GLU A 47 17.15 -9.08 3.53
CA GLU A 47 18.36 -9.48 2.81
C GLU A 47 18.17 -9.50 1.29
N ALA A 48 17.00 -9.93 0.80
CA ALA A 48 16.67 -9.89 -0.62
C ALA A 48 16.55 -8.44 -1.15
N ALA A 49 15.90 -7.57 -0.38
CA ALA A 49 15.80 -6.14 -0.71
C ALA A 49 17.19 -5.48 -0.80
N MET A 50 18.07 -5.76 0.16
CA MET A 50 19.45 -5.27 0.15
C MET A 50 20.25 -5.79 -1.05
N ARG A 51 20.13 -7.10 -1.39
CA ARG A 51 20.76 -7.66 -2.60
C ARG A 51 20.27 -7.01 -3.90
N SER A 52 19.03 -6.51 -3.90
CA SER A 52 18.43 -5.78 -5.02
C SER A 52 18.78 -4.27 -5.00
N ASN A 53 19.65 -3.82 -4.11
CA ASN A 53 20.07 -2.44 -3.91
C ASN A 53 18.92 -1.49 -3.51
N PHE A 54 17.87 -2.00 -2.88
CA PHE A 54 16.86 -1.13 -2.27
C PHE A 54 17.39 -0.48 -1.00
N GLU A 55 16.86 0.69 -0.68
CA GLU A 55 17.25 1.48 0.48
C GLU A 55 16.38 1.17 1.70
N TYR A 56 15.21 0.61 1.49
CA TYR A 56 14.29 0.26 2.55
C TYR A 56 13.31 -0.86 2.15
N LEU A 57 12.76 -1.49 3.18
CA LEU A 57 11.65 -2.43 3.10
C LEU A 57 10.59 -2.02 4.13
N VAL A 58 9.32 -2.06 3.75
CA VAL A 58 8.18 -1.81 4.65
C VAL A 58 7.39 -3.10 4.80
N ILE A 59 7.32 -3.62 6.02
CA ILE A 59 6.52 -4.81 6.34
C ILE A 59 5.11 -4.36 6.71
N SER A 60 4.11 -4.86 5.99
CA SER A 60 2.72 -4.44 6.06
C SER A 60 1.78 -5.63 6.22
N ASP A 61 2.09 -6.54 7.15
CA ASP A 61 1.29 -7.73 7.40
C ASP A 61 -0.18 -7.38 7.69
N HIS A 62 -1.09 -8.32 7.46
CA HIS A 62 -2.53 -8.11 7.62
C HIS A 62 -2.94 -7.89 9.06
N SER A 63 -3.95 -7.04 9.26
CA SER A 63 -4.59 -6.82 10.56
C SER A 63 -5.54 -7.94 10.97
N ARG A 64 -5.89 -7.99 12.24
CA ARG A 64 -6.60 -9.11 12.89
C ARG A 64 -7.92 -9.52 12.23
N SER A 65 -8.63 -8.59 11.56
CA SER A 65 -9.89 -8.91 10.88
C SER A 65 -9.71 -9.76 9.62
N ALA A 66 -8.49 -9.82 9.07
CA ALA A 66 -8.15 -10.69 7.95
C ALA A 66 -7.83 -12.12 8.42
N PHE A 67 -8.79 -12.82 9.01
CA PHE A 67 -8.61 -14.17 9.55
C PHE A 67 -8.07 -15.18 8.53
N TYR A 68 -8.49 -15.06 7.27
CA TYR A 68 -8.04 -15.91 6.17
C TYR A 68 -6.54 -15.76 5.89
N ALA A 69 -5.98 -14.57 6.18
CA ALA A 69 -4.57 -14.23 6.01
C ALA A 69 -3.78 -14.29 7.33
N LYS A 70 -4.31 -14.89 8.40
CA LYS A 70 -3.70 -14.96 9.73
C LYS A 70 -3.36 -13.59 10.32
N GLY A 71 -4.21 -12.61 10.11
CA GLY A 71 -3.98 -11.22 10.54
C GLY A 71 -3.60 -11.10 12.02
N LEU A 72 -2.71 -10.17 12.34
CA LEU A 72 -2.00 -10.06 13.61
C LEU A 72 -2.90 -9.61 14.77
N SER A 73 -2.79 -10.25 15.91
CA SER A 73 -3.28 -9.69 17.19
C SER A 73 -2.36 -8.57 17.67
N ILE A 74 -2.82 -7.76 18.62
CA ILE A 74 -2.01 -6.67 19.23
C ILE A 74 -0.72 -7.24 19.83
N GLU A 75 -0.80 -8.38 20.52
CA GLU A 75 0.40 -9.05 21.08
C GLU A 75 1.38 -9.51 20.00
N GLN A 76 0.89 -9.91 18.84
CA GLN A 76 1.74 -10.30 17.71
C GLN A 76 2.40 -9.06 17.09
N ILE A 77 1.70 -7.93 17.01
CA ILE A 77 2.27 -6.65 16.55
C ILE A 77 3.46 -6.27 17.42
N GLU A 78 3.33 -6.31 18.75
CA GLU A 78 4.41 -5.99 19.67
C GLU A 78 5.65 -6.87 19.44
N LYS A 79 5.43 -8.18 19.28
CA LYS A 79 6.52 -9.13 19.00
C LYS A 79 7.18 -8.88 17.65
N GLN A 80 6.40 -8.62 16.60
CA GLN A 80 6.90 -8.32 15.27
C GLN A 80 7.73 -7.02 15.26
N GLN A 81 7.26 -5.99 15.96
CA GLN A 81 7.99 -4.73 16.07
C GLN A 81 9.33 -4.89 16.79
N ILE A 82 9.38 -5.73 17.83
CA ILE A 82 10.65 -6.10 18.49
C ILE A 82 11.59 -6.83 17.54
N GLU A 83 11.06 -7.75 16.72
CA GLU A 83 11.86 -8.45 15.69
C GLU A 83 12.41 -7.46 14.66
N ILE A 84 11.60 -6.55 14.14
CA ILE A 84 12.05 -5.51 13.20
C ILE A 84 13.15 -4.65 13.80
N ASP A 85 12.99 -4.21 15.05
CA ASP A 85 14.02 -3.44 15.76
C ASP A 85 15.33 -4.24 15.94
N SER A 86 15.23 -5.54 16.20
CA SER A 86 16.38 -6.43 16.29
C SER A 86 17.10 -6.60 14.95
N ILE A 87 16.33 -6.77 13.87
CA ILE A 87 16.86 -6.85 12.51
C ILE A 87 17.60 -5.56 12.15
N ASN A 88 16.98 -4.40 12.37
CA ASN A 88 17.61 -3.11 12.07
C ASN A 88 18.93 -2.90 12.84
N ARG A 89 18.97 -3.29 14.12
CA ARG A 89 20.21 -3.24 14.93
C ARG A 89 21.28 -4.17 14.38
N ARG A 90 20.91 -5.41 14.03
CA ARG A 90 21.83 -6.39 13.43
C ARG A 90 22.42 -5.86 12.14
N LEU A 91 21.58 -5.41 11.20
CA LEU A 91 22.04 -4.89 9.91
C LEU A 91 22.98 -3.69 10.05
N SER A 92 22.69 -2.77 10.98
CA SER A 92 23.56 -1.62 11.27
C SER A 92 24.90 -2.05 11.90
N THR A 93 24.93 -3.14 12.66
CA THR A 93 26.16 -3.66 13.28
C THR A 93 27.02 -4.40 12.26
N GLU A 94 26.41 -5.25 11.43
CA GLU A 94 27.11 -6.03 10.40
C GLU A 94 27.62 -5.15 9.24
N ASN A 95 26.89 -4.06 8.92
CA ASN A 95 27.29 -3.09 7.91
C ASN A 95 27.08 -1.65 8.41
N PRO A 96 28.04 -1.06 9.14
CA PRO A 96 27.90 0.28 9.72
C PRO A 96 27.69 1.41 8.71
N THR A 97 27.96 1.18 7.43
CA THR A 97 27.76 2.16 6.36
C THR A 97 26.40 2.03 5.67
N THR A 98 25.62 1.02 6.00
CA THR A 98 24.31 0.82 5.37
C THR A 98 23.33 1.89 5.83
N SER A 99 22.56 2.44 4.88
CA SER A 99 21.38 3.23 5.16
C SER A 99 20.09 2.41 5.09
N PHE A 100 20.18 1.11 4.77
CA PHE A 100 19.02 0.25 4.63
C PHE A 100 18.26 0.11 5.95
N ARG A 101 16.93 0.19 5.87
CA ARG A 101 16.07 0.06 7.04
C ARG A 101 14.79 -0.72 6.72
N VAL A 102 14.36 -1.54 7.66
CA VAL A 102 13.03 -2.15 7.68
C VAL A 102 12.10 -1.25 8.49
N PHE A 103 11.01 -0.80 7.89
CA PHE A 103 9.98 0.02 8.53
C PHE A 103 8.82 -0.84 9.01
N LYS A 104 8.22 -0.42 10.13
CA LYS A 104 7.06 -1.03 10.75
C LYS A 104 5.79 -0.49 10.10
N SER A 105 5.00 -1.35 9.51
CA SER A 105 3.70 -0.99 8.95
C SER A 105 2.68 -2.08 9.22
N ILE A 106 1.45 -1.80 8.90
CA ILE A 106 0.33 -2.74 8.93
C ILE A 106 -0.59 -2.45 7.75
N GLU A 107 -1.07 -3.48 7.08
CA GLU A 107 -2.24 -3.35 6.23
C GLU A 107 -3.49 -3.52 7.10
N ALA A 108 -4.01 -2.37 7.58
CA ALA A 108 -5.16 -2.32 8.45
C ALA A 108 -6.46 -2.43 7.65
N ASP A 109 -7.30 -3.41 8.00
CA ASP A 109 -8.64 -3.53 7.43
C ASP A 109 -9.48 -2.29 7.76
N ILE A 110 -10.10 -1.72 6.73
CA ILE A 110 -11.18 -0.76 6.89
C ILE A 110 -12.45 -1.55 7.23
N LEU A 111 -12.93 -1.44 8.44
CA LEU A 111 -14.13 -2.15 8.93
C LEU A 111 -15.40 -1.67 8.22
N SER A 112 -16.49 -2.37 8.42
CA SER A 112 -17.77 -2.05 7.76
C SER A 112 -18.32 -0.67 8.09
N ASP A 113 -17.95 -0.10 9.22
CA ASP A 113 -18.31 1.25 9.66
C ASP A 113 -17.29 2.33 9.28
N GLY A 114 -16.20 1.93 8.59
CA GLY A 114 -15.13 2.81 8.14
C GLY A 114 -14.02 3.06 9.17
N GLN A 115 -14.08 2.45 10.36
CA GLN A 115 -12.95 2.49 11.30
C GLN A 115 -11.82 1.56 10.82
N LEU A 116 -10.60 1.84 11.25
CA LEU A 116 -9.50 0.91 11.09
C LEU A 116 -9.58 -0.19 12.17
N ASP A 117 -9.01 -1.33 11.86
CA ASP A 117 -9.14 -2.55 12.68
C ASP A 117 -8.44 -2.48 14.05
N TYR A 118 -7.61 -1.47 14.30
CA TYR A 118 -6.95 -1.25 15.58
C TYR A 118 -7.32 0.10 16.19
N PRO A 119 -7.26 0.20 17.52
CA PRO A 119 -7.41 1.49 18.20
C PRO A 119 -6.16 2.38 17.96
N ASP A 120 -6.33 3.67 18.16
CA ASP A 120 -5.32 4.70 17.88
C ASP A 120 -4.00 4.50 18.63
N ASP A 121 -4.05 3.95 19.85
CA ASP A 121 -2.86 3.67 20.65
C ASP A 121 -1.98 2.56 20.05
N VAL A 122 -2.55 1.68 19.25
CA VAL A 122 -1.81 0.69 18.45
C VAL A 122 -1.35 1.29 17.13
N LEU A 123 -2.25 1.99 16.41
CA LEU A 123 -1.93 2.56 15.10
C LEU A 123 -0.75 3.53 15.15
N LYS A 124 -0.63 4.35 16.20
CA LYS A 124 0.49 5.29 16.39
C LYS A 124 1.87 4.64 16.58
N THR A 125 1.94 3.32 16.80
CA THR A 125 3.22 2.60 16.97
C THR A 125 3.88 2.23 15.65
N PHE A 126 3.16 2.35 14.54
CA PHE A 126 3.68 2.10 13.20
C PHE A 126 4.35 3.33 12.59
N ASP A 127 5.32 3.11 11.73
CA ASP A 127 5.94 4.17 10.91
C ASP A 127 4.96 4.64 9.83
N LEU A 128 4.10 3.73 9.32
CA LEU A 128 3.02 4.03 8.38
C LEU A 128 1.90 2.97 8.46
N VAL A 129 0.69 3.34 8.05
CA VAL A 129 -0.48 2.46 8.01
C VAL A 129 -1.09 2.48 6.62
N ILE A 130 -1.25 1.30 6.02
CA ILE A 130 -2.00 1.10 4.78
C ILE A 130 -3.42 0.72 5.15
N ALA A 131 -4.40 1.50 4.74
CA ALA A 131 -5.82 1.22 4.98
C ALA A 131 -6.44 0.55 3.76
N SER A 132 -6.97 -0.66 3.93
CA SER A 132 -7.48 -1.49 2.83
C SER A 132 -8.84 -2.12 3.13
N VAL A 133 -9.63 -2.40 2.09
CA VAL A 133 -10.91 -3.10 2.21
C VAL A 133 -10.79 -4.53 1.73
N HIS A 134 -10.95 -5.51 2.65
CA HIS A 134 -10.89 -6.93 2.31
C HIS A 134 -12.22 -7.66 2.47
N SER A 135 -13.18 -7.07 3.16
CA SER A 135 -14.46 -7.70 3.46
C SER A 135 -15.64 -6.91 2.91
N GLN A 136 -16.80 -7.56 2.73
CA GLN A 136 -18.03 -6.92 2.27
C GLN A 136 -17.87 -6.12 0.96
N LEU A 137 -17.16 -6.69 0.00
CA LEU A 137 -16.82 -6.03 -1.27
C LEU A 137 -18.05 -5.77 -2.17
N SER A 138 -19.17 -6.48 -1.92
CA SER A 138 -20.44 -6.25 -2.61
C SER A 138 -21.26 -5.20 -1.86
N MET A 139 -20.88 -3.93 -1.99
CA MET A 139 -21.56 -2.80 -1.33
C MET A 139 -21.99 -1.74 -2.34
N SER A 140 -22.97 -0.91 -1.95
CA SER A 140 -23.38 0.26 -2.74
C SER A 140 -22.28 1.31 -2.78
N GLU A 141 -22.35 2.22 -3.77
CA GLU A 141 -21.42 3.35 -3.84
C GLU A 141 -21.48 4.21 -2.57
N GLU A 142 -22.69 4.52 -2.08
CA GLU A 142 -22.89 5.29 -0.85
C GLU A 142 -22.15 4.65 0.34
N LYS A 143 -22.29 3.32 0.50
CA LYS A 143 -21.63 2.59 1.57
C LYS A 143 -20.11 2.59 1.39
N ALA A 144 -19.63 2.38 0.18
CA ALA A 144 -18.19 2.40 -0.14
C ALA A 144 -17.61 3.79 0.14
N MET A 145 -18.27 4.85 -0.32
CA MET A 145 -17.85 6.23 -0.10
C MET A 145 -17.76 6.56 1.39
N SER A 146 -18.83 6.30 2.17
CA SER A 146 -18.85 6.56 3.61
C SER A 146 -17.73 5.81 4.33
N ARG A 147 -17.52 4.54 3.97
CA ARG A 147 -16.51 3.66 4.56
C ARG A 147 -15.09 4.16 4.29
N LEU A 148 -14.79 4.50 3.03
CA LEU A 148 -13.46 4.96 2.62
C LEU A 148 -13.14 6.36 3.16
N ILE A 149 -14.09 7.31 3.08
CA ILE A 149 -13.87 8.68 3.58
C ILE A 149 -13.52 8.65 5.06
N LYS A 150 -14.26 7.88 5.87
CA LYS A 150 -13.97 7.78 7.31
C LYS A 150 -12.59 7.19 7.60
N ALA A 151 -12.14 6.22 6.81
CA ALA A 151 -10.80 5.66 6.96
C ALA A 151 -9.71 6.64 6.49
N ILE A 152 -9.96 7.42 5.43
CA ILE A 152 -9.06 8.47 4.94
C ILE A 152 -8.91 9.60 5.97
N GLU A 153 -9.99 9.94 6.68
CA GLU A 153 -9.99 10.97 7.73
C GLU A 153 -9.33 10.50 9.04
N ASN A 154 -9.01 9.22 9.16
CA ASN A 154 -8.27 8.73 10.34
C ASN A 154 -6.82 9.28 10.30
N PRO A 155 -6.34 9.94 11.36
CA PRO A 155 -5.04 10.62 11.38
C PRO A 155 -3.83 9.68 11.23
N TYR A 156 -4.02 8.39 11.39
CA TYR A 156 -2.96 7.39 11.23
C TYR A 156 -2.93 6.75 9.84
N THR A 157 -3.95 6.96 9.01
CA THR A 157 -3.94 6.47 7.63
C THR A 157 -2.88 7.19 6.81
N THR A 158 -1.87 6.46 6.36
CA THR A 158 -0.79 7.00 5.52
C THR A 158 -1.03 6.72 4.04
N ILE A 159 -1.49 5.52 3.72
CA ILE A 159 -1.73 5.05 2.35
C ILE A 159 -3.13 4.44 2.25
N LEU A 160 -3.88 4.78 1.21
CA LEU A 160 -5.09 4.06 0.84
C LEU A 160 -4.70 2.92 -0.11
N GLY A 161 -4.75 1.68 0.39
CA GLY A 161 -4.37 0.47 -0.33
C GLY A 161 -5.42 0.04 -1.34
N HIS A 162 -5.01 -0.46 -2.51
CA HIS A 162 -5.86 -0.97 -3.62
C HIS A 162 -7.32 -0.44 -3.59
N PRO A 163 -7.52 0.85 -3.89
CA PRO A 163 -8.71 1.65 -3.54
C PRO A 163 -10.07 1.12 -4.00
N THR A 164 -10.11 0.23 -4.98
CA THR A 164 -11.38 -0.32 -5.48
C THR A 164 -11.57 -1.80 -5.14
N GLY A 165 -10.53 -2.47 -4.66
CA GLY A 165 -10.54 -3.90 -4.38
C GLY A 165 -10.77 -4.78 -5.62
N ARG A 166 -10.50 -4.26 -6.83
CA ARG A 166 -10.67 -5.02 -8.07
C ARG A 166 -9.64 -6.14 -8.21
N LEU A 167 -10.04 -7.20 -8.90
CA LEU A 167 -9.14 -8.23 -9.42
C LEU A 167 -9.41 -8.41 -10.91
N LEU A 168 -8.46 -8.03 -11.74
CA LEU A 168 -8.60 -8.08 -13.20
C LEU A 168 -8.96 -9.50 -13.65
N LEU A 169 -9.90 -9.60 -14.59
CA LEU A 169 -10.45 -10.84 -15.14
C LEU A 169 -11.22 -11.73 -14.12
N SER A 170 -11.37 -11.29 -12.86
CA SER A 170 -12.02 -12.07 -11.81
C SER A 170 -13.13 -11.30 -11.10
N ARG A 171 -12.83 -10.14 -10.52
CA ARG A 171 -13.78 -9.37 -9.72
C ARG A 171 -13.72 -7.89 -10.10
N LYS A 172 -14.87 -7.29 -10.41
CA LYS A 172 -14.99 -5.84 -10.52
C LYS A 172 -14.75 -5.21 -9.15
N GLY A 173 -14.13 -4.03 -9.13
CA GLY A 173 -14.07 -3.22 -7.93
C GLY A 173 -15.47 -2.78 -7.47
N TYR A 174 -15.61 -2.50 -6.18
CA TYR A 174 -16.83 -1.86 -5.68
C TYR A 174 -16.94 -0.44 -6.26
N PRO A 175 -18.19 0.07 -6.42
CA PRO A 175 -18.40 1.38 -7.02
C PRO A 175 -17.97 2.50 -6.08
N ILE A 176 -17.22 3.49 -6.62
CA ILE A 176 -16.81 4.70 -5.90
C ILE A 176 -16.81 5.90 -6.84
N ASP A 177 -17.04 7.09 -6.28
CA ASP A 177 -16.66 8.35 -6.93
C ASP A 177 -15.15 8.57 -6.76
N HIS A 178 -14.38 8.18 -7.77
CA HIS A 178 -12.93 8.27 -7.74
C HIS A 178 -12.43 9.69 -7.46
N LYS A 179 -13.07 10.71 -8.05
CA LYS A 179 -12.63 12.10 -7.84
C LYS A 179 -12.77 12.51 -6.39
N LYS A 180 -13.92 12.21 -5.77
CA LYS A 180 -14.13 12.52 -4.36
C LYS A 180 -13.17 11.77 -3.44
N ILE A 181 -12.87 10.50 -3.72
CA ILE A 181 -11.89 9.72 -2.94
C ILE A 181 -10.49 10.32 -3.10
N ILE A 182 -10.08 10.64 -4.33
CA ILE A 182 -8.78 11.27 -4.60
C ILE A 182 -8.68 12.63 -3.89
N ASP A 183 -9.70 13.49 -4.02
CA ASP A 183 -9.73 14.80 -3.38
C ASP A 183 -9.69 14.67 -1.84
N ALA A 184 -10.37 13.66 -1.27
CA ALA A 184 -10.31 13.38 0.16
C ALA A 184 -8.92 12.90 0.61
N CYS A 185 -8.27 12.02 -0.13
CA CYS A 185 -6.89 11.59 0.15
C CYS A 185 -5.94 12.79 0.16
N ILE A 186 -6.05 13.68 -0.84
CA ILE A 186 -5.20 14.87 -0.94
C ILE A 186 -5.44 15.81 0.26
N ALA A 187 -6.70 16.06 0.61
CA ALA A 187 -7.08 16.92 1.73
C ALA A 187 -6.58 16.41 3.09
N ASN A 188 -6.45 15.10 3.25
CA ASN A 188 -5.98 14.46 4.47
C ASN A 188 -4.51 13.99 4.40
N HIS A 189 -3.77 14.38 3.35
CA HIS A 189 -2.37 13.96 3.14
C HIS A 189 -2.16 12.44 3.04
N VAL A 190 -3.18 11.70 2.60
CA VAL A 190 -3.12 10.26 2.39
C VAL A 190 -2.60 9.97 0.99
N VAL A 191 -1.59 9.13 0.90
CA VAL A 191 -1.03 8.64 -0.37
C VAL A 191 -1.97 7.62 -1.00
N ILE A 192 -2.11 7.64 -2.32
CA ILE A 192 -2.96 6.69 -3.03
C ILE A 192 -2.09 5.57 -3.59
N GLU A 193 -2.44 4.34 -3.27
CA GLU A 193 -1.74 3.20 -3.83
C GLU A 193 -2.06 2.99 -5.31
N LEU A 194 -1.02 2.78 -6.11
CA LEU A 194 -1.08 2.02 -7.35
C LEU A 194 -0.55 0.62 -7.04
N ASN A 195 -1.43 -0.28 -6.64
CA ASN A 195 -1.08 -1.67 -6.41
C ASN A 195 -0.61 -2.30 -7.73
N ALA A 196 0.66 -2.66 -7.79
CA ALA A 196 1.33 -3.13 -9.01
C ALA A 196 1.15 -4.62 -9.26
N HIS A 197 0.46 -5.36 -8.37
CA HIS A 197 0.18 -6.77 -8.58
C HIS A 197 -0.57 -6.95 -9.92
N PRO A 198 -0.11 -7.84 -10.83
CA PRO A 198 -0.63 -7.95 -12.20
C PRO A 198 -2.13 -8.20 -12.29
N ARG A 199 -2.73 -8.80 -11.26
CA ARG A 199 -4.16 -9.04 -11.19
C ARG A 199 -4.95 -7.88 -10.58
N ARG A 200 -4.30 -6.83 -10.07
CA ARG A 200 -4.97 -5.66 -9.47
C ARG A 200 -4.83 -4.43 -10.36
N LEU A 201 -3.62 -3.90 -10.50
CA LEU A 201 -3.31 -2.60 -11.12
C LEU A 201 -4.29 -1.51 -10.63
N ASP A 202 -4.48 -1.43 -9.31
CA ASP A 202 -5.46 -0.63 -8.58
C ASP A 202 -4.73 0.41 -7.69
N ILE A 203 -4.92 1.69 -7.89
CA ILE A 203 -5.93 2.40 -8.68
C ILE A 203 -5.72 2.25 -10.21
N ASP A 204 -6.80 2.45 -11.02
CA ASP A 204 -6.69 2.45 -12.48
C ASP A 204 -5.80 3.59 -12.96
N TRP A 205 -4.84 3.30 -13.83
CA TRP A 205 -3.86 4.23 -14.37
C TRP A 205 -4.47 5.52 -14.96
N LYS A 206 -5.70 5.48 -15.42
CA LYS A 206 -6.41 6.66 -15.98
C LYS A 206 -6.61 7.78 -14.96
N TRP A 207 -6.53 7.47 -13.66
CA TRP A 207 -6.66 8.46 -12.60
C TRP A 207 -5.34 9.12 -12.21
N ILE A 208 -4.20 8.57 -12.63
CA ILE A 208 -2.87 9.11 -12.32
C ILE A 208 -2.74 10.58 -12.72
N PRO A 209 -3.12 10.99 -13.96
CA PRO A 209 -3.04 12.41 -14.33
C PRO A 209 -3.84 13.31 -13.38
N TYR A 210 -5.05 12.91 -13.01
CA TYR A 210 -5.88 13.70 -12.10
C TYR A 210 -5.26 13.84 -10.71
N ILE A 211 -4.69 12.76 -10.17
CA ILE A 211 -4.01 12.77 -8.87
C ILE A 211 -2.82 13.74 -8.90
N LEU A 212 -1.98 13.65 -9.93
CA LEU A 212 -0.78 14.48 -10.06
C LEU A 212 -1.12 15.95 -10.30
N ASP A 213 -2.11 16.24 -11.16
CA ASP A 213 -2.57 17.60 -11.45
C ASP A 213 -3.13 18.29 -10.19
N LYS A 214 -3.66 17.53 -9.24
CA LYS A 214 -4.15 18.01 -7.94
C LYS A 214 -3.06 18.06 -6.85
N GLY A 215 -1.82 17.68 -7.16
CA GLY A 215 -0.71 17.66 -6.21
C GLY A 215 -0.76 16.46 -5.23
N GLY A 216 -1.51 15.42 -5.58
CA GLY A 216 -1.56 14.18 -4.80
C GLY A 216 -0.33 13.29 -4.99
N TRP A 217 -0.16 12.35 -4.10
CA TRP A 217 0.95 11.40 -4.09
C TRP A 217 0.46 9.99 -4.42
N ILE A 218 1.31 9.25 -5.14
CA ILE A 218 1.06 7.86 -5.53
C ILE A 218 2.21 7.00 -5.01
N SER A 219 1.87 5.90 -4.35
CA SER A 219 2.82 4.83 -3.98
C SER A 219 2.61 3.63 -4.89
N ILE A 220 3.69 3.17 -5.54
CA ILE A 220 3.65 1.99 -6.42
C ILE A 220 4.13 0.81 -5.59
N ASN A 221 3.21 -0.08 -5.20
CA ASN A 221 3.46 -1.14 -4.25
C ASN A 221 3.16 -2.51 -4.87
N PRO A 222 4.00 -3.53 -4.62
CA PRO A 222 3.81 -4.86 -5.20
C PRO A 222 2.72 -5.69 -4.52
N ASP A 223 2.39 -5.41 -3.26
CA ASP A 223 1.53 -6.29 -2.43
C ASP A 223 2.12 -7.71 -2.42
N ALA A 224 3.42 -7.76 -2.08
CA ALA A 224 4.24 -8.95 -2.24
C ALA A 224 4.03 -9.94 -1.09
N HIS A 225 3.83 -11.23 -1.43
CA HIS A 225 3.69 -12.33 -0.48
C HIS A 225 4.83 -13.35 -0.59
N GLU A 226 5.76 -13.13 -1.52
CA GLU A 226 6.96 -13.94 -1.75
C GLU A 226 8.09 -13.10 -2.35
N LEU A 227 9.32 -13.63 -2.37
CA LEU A 227 10.52 -13.01 -2.93
C LEU A 227 10.58 -13.12 -4.45
#